data_fb7600f1a3aab597a5524542c64327ed
#
_entry.id   fb7600f1a3aab597a5524542c64327ed
#
_cell.length_a   1.000
_cell.length_b   1.000
_cell.length_c   1.000
_cell.angle_alpha   90.00
_cell.angle_beta   90.00
_cell.angle_gamma   90.00
#
_symmetry.space_group_name_H-M   'P 1'
#
loop_
_entity.id
_entity.type
_entity.pdbx_description
1 polymer ?
#
loop_
_entity_poly.entity_id
_entity_poly.type
_entity_poly.pdbx_seq_one_letter_code
_entity_poly.pdbx_strand_id
1 'polypeptide(L)'
;MPKITPHRLGDLQLKIMKVLWRAEDPVTVAEVHDAISVESPLAYTTIATMLRKMEARGLVRHRLLDRKFLYRPVVRAEEVTRNISAHFLDRLFEGSLADLVSHLLTTREISPKELAQLEKLIAEKKKER
;
A
#
# COMPACT_ATOMS: atom_id res chain seq x y z
N MET A 1 -12.63 -16.66 -8.28
CA MET A 1 -11.51 -15.81 -7.99
C MET A 1 -11.78 -14.93 -6.78
N PRO A 2 -10.93 -14.97 -5.78
CA PRO A 2 -11.19 -14.15 -4.60
C PRO A 2 -11.12 -12.67 -4.98
N LYS A 3 -12.05 -11.90 -4.47
CA LYS A 3 -12.05 -10.47 -4.67
C LYS A 3 -11.00 -9.84 -3.78
N ILE A 4 -10.24 -8.93 -4.35
CA ILE A 4 -9.28 -8.15 -3.60
C ILE A 4 -10.04 -7.08 -2.83
N THR A 5 -9.78 -6.99 -1.53
CA THR A 5 -10.40 -5.97 -0.70
C THR A 5 -9.30 -5.09 -0.11
N PRO A 6 -8.69 -4.21 -0.93
CA PRO A 6 -7.52 -3.45 -0.50
C PRO A 6 -7.78 -2.59 0.74
N HIS A 7 -9.00 -2.11 0.92
CA HIS A 7 -9.37 -1.32 2.10
C HIS A 7 -9.31 -2.12 3.40
N ARG A 8 -9.12 -3.44 3.31
CA ARG A 8 -8.95 -4.30 4.48
C ARG A 8 -7.52 -4.75 4.71
N LEU A 9 -6.59 -4.15 4.01
CA LEU A 9 -5.18 -4.42 4.26
C LEU A 9 -4.80 -3.85 5.61
N GLY A 10 -4.31 -4.71 6.48
CA GLY A 10 -3.73 -4.27 7.75
C GLY A 10 -2.38 -3.62 7.52
N ASP A 11 -1.88 -2.96 8.55
CA ASP A 11 -0.60 -2.26 8.46
C ASP A 11 0.54 -3.18 8.05
N LEU A 12 0.61 -4.38 8.62
CA LEU A 12 1.66 -5.34 8.28
C LEU A 12 1.53 -5.79 6.84
N GLN A 13 0.30 -6.08 6.40
CA GLN A 13 0.07 -6.51 5.02
C GLN A 13 0.52 -5.44 4.02
N LEU A 14 0.23 -4.18 4.32
CA LEU A 14 0.65 -3.08 3.47
C LEU A 14 2.17 -2.94 3.45
N LYS A 15 2.82 -3.10 4.60
CA LYS A 15 4.29 -3.06 4.67
C LYS A 15 4.91 -4.17 3.81
N ILE A 16 4.34 -5.35 3.87
CA ILE A 16 4.80 -6.48 3.05
C ILE A 16 4.62 -6.16 1.56
N MET A 17 3.44 -5.67 1.19
CA MET A 17 3.20 -5.30 -0.21
C MET A 17 4.20 -4.26 -0.70
N LYS A 18 4.53 -3.28 0.12
CA LYS A 18 5.51 -2.26 -0.25
C LYS A 18 6.90 -2.86 -0.51
N VAL A 19 7.28 -3.85 0.26
CA VAL A 19 8.55 -4.55 0.03
C VAL A 19 8.51 -5.25 -1.34
N LEU A 20 7.42 -5.95 -1.64
CA LEU A 20 7.28 -6.66 -2.91
C LEU A 20 7.23 -5.71 -4.10
N TRP A 21 6.52 -4.59 -3.97
CA TRP A 21 6.42 -3.61 -5.06
C TRP A 21 7.75 -2.91 -5.37
N ARG A 22 8.59 -2.75 -4.36
CA ARG A 22 9.91 -2.10 -4.55
C ARG A 22 10.96 -3.06 -5.11
N ALA A 23 10.75 -4.35 -4.94
CA ALA A 23 11.69 -5.36 -5.42
C ALA A 23 11.52 -5.56 -6.92
N GLU A 24 12.64 -5.68 -7.63
CA GLU A 24 12.60 -5.94 -9.07
C GLU A 24 12.27 -7.39 -9.37
N ASP A 25 12.67 -8.29 -8.48
CA ASP A 25 12.47 -9.73 -8.63
C ASP A 25 11.68 -10.29 -7.47
N PRO A 26 11.10 -11.48 -7.62
CA PRO A 26 10.43 -12.14 -6.50
C PRO A 26 11.36 -12.29 -5.30
N VAL A 27 10.81 -12.22 -4.10
CA VAL A 27 11.57 -12.20 -2.87
C VAL A 27 11.24 -13.38 -1.97
N THR A 28 12.21 -13.79 -1.18
CA THR A 28 12.01 -14.87 -0.19
C THR A 28 11.35 -14.31 1.05
N VAL A 29 10.81 -15.21 1.87
CA VAL A 29 10.27 -14.84 3.20
C VAL A 29 11.36 -14.16 4.04
N ALA A 30 12.58 -14.69 3.99
CA ALA A 30 13.70 -14.12 4.75
C ALA A 30 13.99 -12.66 4.34
N GLU A 31 13.96 -12.39 3.04
CA GLU A 31 14.19 -11.03 2.53
C GLU A 31 13.11 -10.07 2.98
N VAL A 32 11.85 -10.51 2.96
CA VAL A 32 10.74 -9.70 3.46
C VAL A 32 10.90 -9.45 4.96
N HIS A 33 11.21 -10.52 5.71
CA HIS A 33 11.39 -10.41 7.15
C HIS A 33 12.51 -9.42 7.49
N ASP A 34 13.64 -9.51 6.80
CA ASP A 34 14.77 -8.61 7.03
C ASP A 34 14.39 -7.16 6.76
N ALA A 35 13.70 -6.92 5.67
CA ALA A 35 13.28 -5.56 5.30
C ALA A 35 12.34 -4.95 6.33
N ILE A 36 11.41 -5.72 6.85
CA ILE A 36 10.42 -5.23 7.81
C ILE A 36 11.00 -5.10 9.21
N SER A 37 11.92 -5.98 9.57
CA SER A 37 12.53 -6.00 10.91
C SER A 37 13.34 -4.75 11.23
N VAL A 38 13.72 -3.97 10.22
CA VAL A 38 14.42 -2.70 10.44
C VAL A 38 13.58 -1.75 11.29
N GLU A 39 12.28 -1.68 11.02
CA GLU A 39 11.38 -0.80 11.75
C GLU A 39 10.68 -1.48 12.92
N SER A 40 10.34 -2.75 12.76
CA SER A 40 9.46 -3.43 13.68
C SER A 40 9.84 -4.90 13.75
N PRO A 41 10.59 -5.30 14.79
CA PRO A 41 11.00 -6.71 14.91
C PRO A 41 9.80 -7.64 15.02
N LEU A 42 9.71 -8.60 14.11
CA LEU A 42 8.66 -9.60 14.09
C LEU A 42 9.29 -10.96 13.85
N ALA A 43 8.62 -12.01 14.30
CA ALA A 43 9.09 -13.36 14.07
C ALA A 43 9.00 -13.71 12.59
N TYR A 44 9.95 -14.51 12.12
CA TYR A 44 9.95 -15.04 10.77
C TYR A 44 8.62 -15.75 10.45
N THR A 45 8.12 -16.55 11.39
CA THR A 45 6.88 -17.29 11.20
C THR A 45 5.68 -16.37 11.04
N THR A 46 5.71 -15.20 11.67
CA THR A 46 4.63 -14.20 11.51
C THR A 46 4.58 -13.72 10.06
N ILE A 47 5.73 -13.41 9.49
CA ILE A 47 5.82 -12.98 8.09
C ILE A 47 5.40 -14.09 7.15
N ALA A 48 5.88 -15.30 7.37
CA ALA A 48 5.53 -16.46 6.53
C ALA A 48 4.03 -16.72 6.54
N THR A 49 3.41 -16.68 7.73
CA THR A 49 1.98 -16.89 7.88
C THR A 49 1.18 -15.78 7.16
N MET A 50 1.62 -14.54 7.33
CA MET A 50 0.95 -13.42 6.69
C MET A 50 1.01 -13.52 5.17
N LEU A 51 2.16 -13.90 4.61
CA LEU A 51 2.29 -14.08 3.16
C LEU A 51 1.34 -15.16 2.64
N ARG A 52 1.20 -16.26 3.38
CA ARG A 52 0.25 -17.30 2.98
C ARG A 52 -1.19 -16.80 2.99
N LYS A 53 -1.55 -16.02 4.01
CA LYS A 53 -2.89 -15.42 4.09
C LYS A 53 -3.13 -14.45 2.95
N MET A 54 -2.11 -13.67 2.60
CA MET A 54 -2.20 -12.72 1.50
C MET A 54 -2.34 -13.43 0.15
N GLU A 55 -1.67 -14.57 0.00
CA GLU A 55 -1.81 -15.37 -1.21
C GLU A 55 -3.23 -15.93 -1.34
N ALA A 56 -3.81 -16.38 -0.23
CA ALA A 56 -5.19 -16.88 -0.22
C ALA A 56 -6.18 -15.78 -0.63
N ARG A 57 -5.85 -14.51 -0.38
CA ARG A 57 -6.66 -13.37 -0.79
C ARG A 57 -6.38 -12.86 -2.20
N GLY A 58 -5.43 -13.50 -2.90
CA GLY A 58 -5.10 -13.10 -4.26
C GLY A 58 -4.17 -11.90 -4.37
N LEU A 59 -3.53 -11.50 -3.29
CA LEU A 59 -2.65 -10.33 -3.28
C LEU A 59 -1.24 -10.64 -3.77
N VAL A 60 -0.75 -11.85 -3.47
CA VAL A 60 0.58 -12.29 -3.83
C VAL A 60 0.52 -13.71 -4.35
N ARG A 61 1.59 -14.14 -5.02
CA ARG A 61 1.80 -15.51 -5.44
C ARG A 61 3.22 -15.93 -5.15
N HIS A 62 3.42 -17.23 -4.99
CA HIS A 62 4.76 -17.73 -4.80
C HIS A 62 5.08 -18.84 -5.81
N ARG A 63 6.37 -19.07 -5.98
CA ARG A 63 6.88 -20.25 -6.66
C ARG A 63 8.00 -20.83 -5.81
N LEU A 64 8.23 -22.11 -5.98
CA LEU A 64 9.30 -22.81 -5.27
C LEU A 64 10.55 -22.85 -6.15
N LEU A 65 11.67 -22.38 -5.62
CA LEU A 65 12.95 -22.41 -6.30
C LEU A 65 14.03 -22.71 -5.27
N ASP A 66 14.81 -23.77 -5.49
CA ASP A 66 15.89 -24.19 -4.59
C ASP A 66 15.42 -24.32 -3.15
N ARG A 67 14.25 -24.95 -2.97
CA ARG A 67 13.63 -25.18 -1.65
C ARG A 67 13.19 -23.92 -0.93
N LYS A 68 13.12 -22.80 -1.65
CA LYS A 68 12.65 -21.52 -1.08
C LYS A 68 11.43 -21.06 -1.83
N PHE A 69 10.49 -20.46 -1.09
CA PHE A 69 9.35 -19.79 -1.68
C PHE A 69 9.77 -18.39 -2.08
N LEU A 70 9.50 -18.04 -3.33
CA LEU A 70 9.74 -16.71 -3.85
C LEU A 70 8.39 -16.05 -4.13
N TYR A 71 8.11 -14.96 -3.43
CA TYR A 71 6.83 -14.27 -3.52
C TYR A 71 6.94 -13.07 -4.46
N ARG A 72 5.87 -12.86 -5.22
CA ARG A 72 5.71 -11.67 -6.06
C ARG A 72 4.33 -11.08 -5.87
N PRO A 73 4.17 -9.76 -6.10
CA PRO A 73 2.83 -9.16 -6.00
C PRO A 73 2.00 -9.56 -7.22
N VAL A 74 0.71 -9.78 -7.00
CA VAL A 74 -0.27 -9.98 -8.06
C VAL A 74 -0.96 -8.66 -8.37
N VAL A 75 -1.25 -7.88 -7.31
CA VAL A 75 -1.93 -6.60 -7.47
C VAL A 75 -0.89 -5.48 -7.57
N ARG A 76 -1.24 -4.45 -8.33
CA ARG A 76 -0.35 -3.32 -8.54
C ARG A 76 -0.57 -2.25 -7.46
N ALA A 77 0.50 -1.55 -7.12
CA ALA A 77 0.42 -0.50 -6.09
C ALA A 77 -0.63 0.55 -6.41
N GLU A 78 -0.71 0.96 -7.67
CA GLU A 78 -1.69 1.96 -8.12
C GLU A 78 -3.12 1.52 -7.91
N GLU A 79 -3.38 0.25 -8.16
CA GLU A 79 -4.70 -0.36 -8.02
C GLU A 79 -5.15 -0.35 -6.57
N VAL A 80 -4.26 -0.79 -5.67
CA VAL A 80 -4.52 -0.81 -4.24
C VAL A 80 -4.73 0.61 -3.73
N THR A 81 -3.86 1.53 -4.11
CA THR A 81 -3.93 2.93 -3.68
C THR A 81 -5.24 3.57 -4.12
N ARG A 82 -5.64 3.34 -5.37
CA ARG A 82 -6.89 3.88 -5.91
C ARG A 82 -8.10 3.43 -5.09
N ASN A 83 -8.16 2.12 -4.83
CA ASN A 83 -9.30 1.54 -4.13
C ASN A 83 -9.36 1.97 -2.66
N ILE A 84 -8.22 2.00 -1.99
CA ILE A 84 -8.14 2.43 -0.59
C ILE A 84 -8.51 3.90 -0.47
N SER A 85 -7.98 4.75 -1.36
CA SER A 85 -8.24 6.18 -1.32
C SER A 85 -9.72 6.49 -1.54
N ALA A 86 -10.34 5.84 -2.52
CA ALA A 86 -11.75 6.05 -2.81
C ALA A 86 -12.61 5.61 -1.63
N HIS A 87 -12.33 4.43 -1.08
CA HIS A 87 -13.09 3.91 0.05
C HIS A 87 -12.96 4.81 1.29
N PHE A 88 -11.75 5.26 1.57
CA PHE A 88 -11.47 6.15 2.69
C PHE A 88 -12.26 7.45 2.55
N LEU A 89 -12.22 8.04 1.36
CA LEU A 89 -12.93 9.28 1.09
C LEU A 89 -14.44 9.13 1.28
N ASP A 90 -15.00 8.05 0.73
CA ASP A 90 -16.43 7.79 0.83
C ASP A 90 -16.88 7.55 2.27
N ARG A 91 -16.09 6.80 3.03
CA ARG A 91 -16.46 6.41 4.39
C ARG A 91 -16.32 7.53 5.40
N LEU A 92 -15.27 8.32 5.30
CA LEU A 92 -14.95 9.32 6.31
C LEU A 92 -15.33 10.74 5.94
N PHE A 93 -15.43 11.03 4.65
CA PHE A 93 -15.68 12.39 4.17
C PHE A 93 -16.86 12.48 3.20
N GLU A 94 -17.66 11.43 3.17
CA GLU A 94 -18.88 11.37 2.32
C GLU A 94 -18.58 11.74 0.85
N GLY A 95 -17.40 11.33 0.39
CA GLY A 95 -16.98 11.58 -0.99
C GLY A 95 -16.43 12.98 -1.25
N SER A 96 -16.32 13.82 -0.23
CA SER A 96 -15.84 15.19 -0.41
C SER A 96 -14.33 15.30 -0.30
N LEU A 97 -13.67 15.48 -1.43
CA LEU A 97 -12.23 15.72 -1.44
C LEU A 97 -11.88 17.05 -0.75
N ALA A 98 -12.73 18.05 -0.93
CA ALA A 98 -12.50 19.35 -0.31
C ALA A 98 -12.49 19.25 1.21
N ASP A 99 -13.38 18.43 1.79
CA ASP A 99 -13.43 18.23 3.22
C ASP A 99 -12.17 17.52 3.73
N LEU A 100 -11.69 16.51 3.00
CA LEU A 100 -10.45 15.82 3.35
C LEU A 100 -9.27 16.79 3.32
N VAL A 101 -9.15 17.58 2.26
CA VAL A 101 -8.05 18.54 2.11
C VAL A 101 -8.12 19.60 3.21
N SER A 102 -9.31 20.10 3.49
CA SER A 102 -9.52 21.08 4.57
C SER A 102 -9.05 20.54 5.91
N HIS A 103 -9.43 19.29 6.21
CA HIS A 103 -9.02 18.63 7.45
C HIS A 103 -7.50 18.52 7.55
N LEU A 104 -6.86 18.07 6.48
CA LEU A 104 -5.40 17.89 6.46
C LEU A 104 -4.66 19.22 6.56
N LEU A 105 -5.16 20.25 5.92
CA LEU A 105 -4.54 21.57 5.96
C LEU A 105 -4.62 22.21 7.34
N THR A 106 -5.67 21.90 8.11
CA THR A 106 -5.85 22.49 9.44
C THR A 106 -5.20 21.70 10.55
N THR A 107 -4.98 20.40 10.36
CA THR A 107 -4.48 19.53 11.44
C THR A 107 -2.99 19.20 11.33
N ARG A 108 -2.34 19.59 10.25
CA ARG A 108 -0.94 19.28 10.00
C ARG A 108 -0.16 20.54 9.64
N GLU A 109 1.11 20.56 10.00
CA GLU A 109 2.00 21.58 9.51
C GLU A 109 2.40 21.23 8.09
N ILE A 110 2.18 22.17 7.18
CA ILE A 110 2.47 21.94 5.77
C ILE A 110 3.49 22.97 5.32
N SER A 111 4.57 22.48 4.72
CA SER A 111 5.63 23.38 4.25
C SER A 111 5.15 24.24 3.08
N PRO A 112 5.74 25.43 2.91
CA PRO A 112 5.44 26.25 1.72
C PRO A 112 5.69 25.51 0.40
N LYS A 113 6.68 24.65 0.39
CA LYS A 113 7.01 23.83 -0.78
C LYS A 113 5.87 22.87 -1.13
N GLU A 114 5.32 22.20 -0.12
CA GLU A 114 4.21 21.28 -0.34
C GLU A 114 2.94 22.02 -0.77
N LEU A 115 2.67 23.19 -0.17
CA LEU A 115 1.54 24.01 -0.57
C LEU A 115 1.64 24.41 -2.03
N ALA A 116 2.85 24.79 -2.48
CA ALA A 116 3.07 25.12 -3.88
C ALA A 116 2.81 23.94 -4.81
N GLN A 117 3.21 22.74 -4.38
CA GLN A 117 2.95 21.52 -5.14
C GLN A 117 1.45 21.25 -5.25
N LEU A 118 0.71 21.45 -4.17
CA LEU A 118 -0.74 21.26 -4.17
C LEU A 118 -1.43 22.27 -5.11
N GLU A 119 -1.01 23.51 -5.07
CA GLU A 119 -1.54 24.54 -5.95
C GLU A 119 -1.30 24.19 -7.42
N LYS A 120 -0.11 23.69 -7.73
CA LYS A 120 0.23 23.26 -9.08
C LYS A 120 -0.65 22.10 -9.55
N LEU A 121 -0.87 21.11 -8.68
CA LEU A 121 -1.71 19.96 -9.01
C LEU A 121 -3.15 20.41 -9.30
N ILE A 122 -3.67 21.33 -8.49
CA ILE A 122 -5.02 21.86 -8.69
C ILE A 122 -5.11 22.61 -10.01
N ALA A 123 -4.12 23.44 -10.32
CA ALA A 123 -4.09 24.21 -11.56
C ALA A 123 -4.06 23.28 -12.78
N GLU A 124 -3.25 22.23 -12.73
CA GLU A 124 -3.16 21.26 -13.80
C GLU A 124 -4.48 20.52 -14.00
N LYS A 125 -5.15 20.17 -12.90
CA LYS A 125 -6.44 19.49 -12.99
C LYS A 125 -7.51 20.36 -13.63
N LYS A 126 -7.51 21.64 -13.34
CA LYS A 126 -8.44 22.59 -13.95
C LYS A 126 -8.26 22.67 -15.45
N LYS A 127 -7.04 22.52 -15.94
CA LYS A 127 -6.74 22.57 -17.38
C LYS A 127 -7.25 21.37 -18.14
N GLU A 128 -7.50 20.26 -17.45
CA GLU A 128 -7.99 19.03 -18.08
C GLU A 128 -9.47 19.09 -18.48
N ARG A 129 -10.13 20.16 -18.12
CA ARG A 129 -11.57 20.32 -18.40
C ARG A 129 -11.86 20.96 -19.74
#